data_496af525228063dee764fb02bc75f261
#
_entry.id   496af525228063dee764fb02bc75f261
#
_cell.length_a   1.000
_cell.length_b   1.000
_cell.length_c   1.000
_cell.angle_alpha   90.00
_cell.angle_beta   90.00
_cell.angle_gamma   90.00
#
_symmetry.space_group_name_H-M   'P 1'
#
loop_
_entity.id
_entity.type
_entity.pdbx_description
1 polymer ?
#
loop_
_entity_poly.entity_id
_entity_poly.type
_entity_poly.pdbx_seq_one_letter_code
_entity_poly.pdbx_strand_id
1 'polypeptide(L)'
;MQEVDRLEKLIPVLEKAGYAHHYASGPGKKHGCLVAFRKTQYSLHATKLVRYDDEEIRTDGDINARRGRSFQTRNIGSLIALNDHLLEGRGVVVATTHLFWHPKYTYERARQSGILVREAVRFRSEINCDSWPCIIAGDFNFAPDDAAYSLLVGDPLLPDQEESLLTSRVVHTSVDPTIPRSAAGPVEEQADEAAVDPDKVITSARPATSTDGLLTMPELIAFFSRLPRLRSVYDEGLGMVSDVEGLTTFGSRVKLLAARKGRNEPEYTSYTHYWKTVLDYIFVLNPFNSPSKIKSLLAPHLTTNLINGIPQKGVSSSDHVSLAAEMSWVQDL
;
A
#
# COMPACT_ATOMS: atom_id res chain seq x y z
N MET A 1 7.85 -7.28 2.74
CA MET A 1 8.80 -6.41 3.46
C MET A 1 9.04 -5.19 2.60
N GLN A 2 9.05 -4.01 3.19
CA GLN A 2 9.32 -2.71 2.58
C GLN A 2 10.66 -2.17 3.13
N GLU A 3 11.22 -1.17 2.48
CA GLU A 3 12.49 -0.52 2.84
C GLU A 3 13.69 -1.46 3.02
N VAL A 4 13.69 -2.56 2.29
CA VAL A 4 14.81 -3.51 2.36
C VAL A 4 16.03 -2.93 1.66
N ASP A 5 17.07 -2.64 2.42
CA ASP A 5 18.33 -2.01 1.98
C ASP A 5 19.55 -2.92 2.16
N ARG A 6 19.48 -3.92 3.06
CA ARG A 6 20.57 -4.81 3.46
C ARG A 6 20.39 -6.23 2.95
N LEU A 7 20.27 -6.38 1.61
CA LEU A 7 20.06 -7.69 0.97
C LEU A 7 21.18 -8.68 1.31
N GLU A 8 22.42 -8.21 1.40
CA GLU A 8 23.60 -9.04 1.71
C GLU A 8 23.53 -9.69 3.11
N LYS A 9 22.73 -9.11 4.01
CA LYS A 9 22.50 -9.67 5.35
C LYS A 9 21.21 -10.49 5.42
N LEU A 10 20.16 -10.04 4.72
CA LEU A 10 18.83 -10.64 4.79
C LEU A 10 18.73 -11.93 3.98
N ILE A 11 19.27 -11.94 2.75
CA ILE A 11 19.15 -13.08 1.83
C ILE A 11 19.73 -14.37 2.44
N PRO A 12 20.93 -14.40 3.04
CA PRO A 12 21.46 -15.63 3.65
C PRO A 12 20.58 -16.18 4.77
N VAL A 13 19.90 -15.30 5.52
CA VAL A 13 18.96 -15.72 6.59
C VAL A 13 17.73 -16.37 5.99
N LEU A 14 17.14 -15.77 4.96
CA LEU A 14 15.98 -16.33 4.25
C LEU A 14 16.29 -17.67 3.60
N GLU A 15 17.43 -17.77 2.92
CA GLU A 15 17.85 -19.00 2.25
C GLU A 15 18.11 -20.15 3.23
N LYS A 16 18.77 -19.86 4.35
CA LYS A 16 19.00 -20.82 5.44
C LYS A 16 17.66 -21.29 6.05
N ALA A 17 16.66 -20.42 6.09
CA ALA A 17 15.32 -20.74 6.58
C ALA A 17 14.43 -21.40 5.52
N GLY A 18 14.94 -21.72 4.33
CA GLY A 18 14.22 -22.41 3.25
C GLY A 18 13.32 -21.52 2.40
N TYR A 19 13.55 -20.22 2.43
CA TYR A 19 12.80 -19.27 1.59
C TYR A 19 13.54 -18.93 0.29
N ALA A 20 12.78 -18.79 -0.79
CA ALA A 20 13.17 -18.01 -1.96
C ALA A 20 12.64 -16.58 -1.81
N HIS A 21 13.13 -15.68 -2.64
CA HIS A 21 12.73 -14.27 -2.57
C HIS A 21 12.66 -13.65 -3.96
N HIS A 22 11.90 -12.57 -4.06
CA HIS A 22 11.91 -11.62 -5.16
C HIS A 22 12.06 -10.21 -4.58
N TYR A 23 13.03 -9.48 -5.07
CA TYR A 23 13.30 -8.09 -4.66
C TYR A 23 13.16 -7.15 -5.84
N ALA A 24 12.56 -5.99 -5.60
CA ALA A 24 12.47 -4.91 -6.58
C ALA A 24 12.62 -3.54 -5.89
N SER A 25 13.27 -2.61 -6.57
CA SER A 25 13.43 -1.23 -6.12
C SER A 25 13.08 -0.24 -7.21
N GLY A 26 12.67 0.96 -6.82
CA GLY A 26 12.45 2.07 -7.74
C GLY A 26 13.75 2.62 -8.32
N PRO A 27 13.69 3.33 -9.46
CA PRO A 27 14.88 3.88 -10.11
C PRO A 27 15.68 4.78 -9.16
N GLY A 28 16.93 4.42 -8.88
CA GLY A 28 17.84 5.20 -8.04
C GLY A 28 17.55 5.15 -6.53
N LYS A 29 16.55 4.37 -6.06
CA LYS A 29 16.33 4.14 -4.64
C LYS A 29 17.33 3.12 -4.08
N LYS A 30 17.77 3.34 -2.84
CA LYS A 30 18.72 2.46 -2.14
C LYS A 30 18.03 1.28 -1.45
N HIS A 31 16.73 1.37 -1.25
CA HIS A 31 15.87 0.37 -0.62
C HIS A 31 14.74 -0.06 -1.57
N GLY A 32 14.09 -1.17 -1.28
CA GLY A 32 13.01 -1.69 -2.12
C GLY A 32 12.05 -2.59 -1.36
N CYS A 33 11.17 -3.23 -2.12
CA CYS A 33 10.20 -4.21 -1.62
C CYS A 33 10.73 -5.62 -1.87
N LEU A 34 10.54 -6.52 -0.89
CA LEU A 34 10.92 -7.91 -0.98
C LEU A 34 9.74 -8.82 -0.60
N VAL A 35 9.49 -9.82 -1.44
CA VAL A 35 8.57 -10.93 -1.14
C VAL A 35 9.40 -12.18 -0.96
N ALA A 36 9.25 -12.84 0.20
CA ALA A 36 9.87 -14.13 0.48
C ALA A 36 8.78 -15.22 0.55
N PHE A 37 9.07 -16.38 -0.01
CA PHE A 37 8.14 -17.52 -0.05
C PHE A 37 8.87 -18.85 0.19
N ARG A 38 8.19 -19.82 0.80
CA ARG A 38 8.75 -21.14 1.10
C ARG A 38 9.01 -21.92 -0.18
N LYS A 39 10.28 -22.31 -0.42
CA LYS A 39 10.70 -23.11 -1.60
C LYS A 39 10.01 -24.49 -1.67
N THR A 40 9.64 -25.06 -0.53
CA THR A 40 8.97 -26.35 -0.47
C THR A 40 7.50 -26.29 -0.86
N GLN A 41 6.90 -25.10 -0.82
CA GLN A 41 5.48 -24.92 -1.10
C GLN A 41 5.23 -24.16 -2.41
N TYR A 42 6.10 -23.24 -2.76
CA TYR A 42 5.89 -22.36 -3.91
C TYR A 42 7.10 -22.30 -4.82
N SER A 43 6.84 -22.08 -6.12
CA SER A 43 7.83 -21.67 -7.11
C SER A 43 7.37 -20.40 -7.81
N LEU A 44 8.34 -19.60 -8.22
CA LEU A 44 8.07 -18.37 -8.96
C LEU A 44 7.55 -18.71 -10.36
N HIS A 45 6.37 -18.20 -10.72
CA HIS A 45 5.75 -18.36 -12.03
C HIS A 45 6.02 -17.16 -12.93
N ALA A 46 5.73 -15.94 -12.45
CA ALA A 46 5.90 -14.71 -13.21
C ALA A 46 6.11 -13.51 -12.27
N THR A 47 6.65 -12.42 -12.81
CA THR A 47 6.83 -11.15 -12.09
C THR A 47 6.45 -9.97 -12.96
N LYS A 48 5.98 -8.89 -12.34
CA LYS A 48 5.74 -7.59 -12.98
C LYS A 48 6.16 -6.46 -12.06
N LEU A 49 6.99 -5.56 -12.57
CA LEU A 49 7.37 -4.32 -11.88
C LEU A 49 6.48 -3.19 -12.41
N VAL A 50 5.73 -2.58 -11.53
CA VAL A 50 4.89 -1.40 -11.81
C VAL A 50 5.65 -0.17 -11.33
N ARG A 51 6.01 0.71 -12.26
CA ARG A 51 6.62 2.01 -11.95
C ARG A 51 5.53 3.06 -11.98
N TYR A 52 5.04 3.51 -10.84
CA TYR A 52 3.90 4.42 -10.77
C TYR A 52 4.10 5.72 -11.57
N ASP A 53 5.32 6.22 -11.63
CA ASP A 53 5.64 7.45 -12.37
C ASP A 53 5.50 7.28 -13.89
N ASP A 54 5.54 6.04 -14.41
CA ASP A 54 5.46 5.74 -15.83
C ASP A 54 4.07 5.31 -16.29
N GLU A 55 3.19 4.97 -15.34
CA GLU A 55 1.84 4.47 -15.61
C GLU A 55 0.89 5.58 -16.05
N GLU A 56 0.21 5.34 -17.16
CA GLU A 56 -0.81 6.23 -17.69
C GLU A 56 -2.17 5.95 -17.06
N ILE A 57 -2.86 7.00 -16.62
CA ILE A 57 -4.22 6.93 -16.03
C ILE A 57 -5.28 7.57 -16.94
N ARG A 58 -4.85 8.20 -18.04
CA ARG A 58 -5.66 8.80 -19.08
C ARG A 58 -5.17 8.35 -20.45
N THR A 59 -6.00 8.59 -21.47
CA THR A 59 -5.67 8.29 -22.87
C THR A 59 -5.45 9.55 -23.71
N ASP A 60 -5.82 10.71 -23.19
CA ASP A 60 -5.76 12.03 -23.82
C ASP A 60 -4.61 12.89 -23.28
N GLY A 61 -4.20 13.85 -24.07
CA GLY A 61 -3.12 14.76 -23.74
C GLY A 61 -1.71 14.25 -24.09
N ASP A 62 -0.71 15.01 -23.70
CA ASP A 62 0.69 14.61 -23.80
C ASP A 62 1.05 13.52 -22.77
N ILE A 63 2.28 13.03 -22.80
CA ILE A 63 2.71 11.92 -21.92
C ILE A 63 2.62 12.29 -20.42
N ASN A 64 2.86 13.55 -20.05
CA ASN A 64 2.78 13.99 -18.66
C ASN A 64 1.32 14.06 -18.21
N ALA A 65 0.44 14.61 -19.06
CA ALA A 65 -1.00 14.64 -18.82
C ALA A 65 -1.57 13.22 -18.72
N ARG A 66 -1.16 12.29 -19.59
CA ARG A 66 -1.62 10.88 -19.52
C ARG A 66 -1.20 10.20 -18.22
N ARG A 67 -0.02 10.51 -17.69
CA ARG A 67 0.46 10.02 -16.39
C ARG A 67 -0.26 10.65 -15.21
N GLY A 68 -0.65 11.92 -15.30
CA GLY A 68 -1.46 12.64 -14.31
C GLY A 68 -0.92 12.56 -12.87
N ARG A 69 0.40 12.68 -12.69
CA ARG A 69 1.10 12.53 -11.41
C ARG A 69 1.37 13.89 -10.74
N SER A 70 1.29 13.91 -9.42
CA SER A 70 1.65 15.08 -8.61
C SER A 70 3.16 15.21 -8.42
N PHE A 71 3.84 14.08 -8.25
CA PHE A 71 5.27 13.98 -7.92
C PHE A 71 5.94 12.92 -8.78
N GLN A 72 7.25 13.05 -8.99
CA GLN A 72 8.09 11.96 -9.44
C GLN A 72 8.64 11.24 -8.20
N THR A 73 7.92 10.22 -7.75
CA THR A 73 8.17 9.55 -6.46
C THR A 73 9.18 8.42 -6.56
N ARG A 74 9.34 7.85 -7.77
CA ARG A 74 10.10 6.61 -8.01
C ARG A 74 9.59 5.41 -7.22
N ASN A 75 8.37 5.48 -6.68
CA ASN A 75 7.73 4.37 -5.98
C ASN A 75 7.27 3.30 -6.95
N ILE A 76 7.19 2.08 -6.46
CA ILE A 76 6.86 0.90 -7.27
C ILE A 76 5.82 0.02 -6.60
N GLY A 77 5.10 -0.73 -7.44
CA GLY A 77 4.43 -1.97 -7.07
C GLY A 77 5.24 -3.15 -7.60
N SER A 78 5.51 -4.14 -6.76
CA SER A 78 6.14 -5.40 -7.15
C SER A 78 5.13 -6.52 -7.10
N LEU A 79 4.83 -7.13 -8.24
CA LEU A 79 3.87 -8.21 -8.40
C LEU A 79 4.60 -9.50 -8.71
N ILE A 80 4.27 -10.57 -7.99
CA ILE A 80 4.76 -11.92 -8.28
C ILE A 80 3.60 -12.89 -8.32
N ALA A 81 3.68 -13.86 -9.20
CA ALA A 81 2.80 -15.02 -9.24
C ALA A 81 3.58 -16.26 -8.80
N LEU A 82 2.99 -17.02 -7.90
CA LEU A 82 3.60 -18.19 -7.28
C LEU A 82 2.75 -19.42 -7.57
N ASN A 83 3.33 -20.46 -8.19
CA ASN A 83 2.69 -21.77 -8.30
C ASN A 83 2.70 -22.47 -6.95
N ASP A 84 1.58 -23.09 -6.58
CA ASP A 84 1.49 -23.99 -5.43
C ASP A 84 1.96 -25.39 -5.84
N HIS A 85 2.92 -25.96 -5.12
CA HIS A 85 3.43 -27.31 -5.41
C HIS A 85 2.46 -28.43 -5.00
N LEU A 86 1.52 -28.12 -4.10
CA LEU A 86 0.55 -29.10 -3.59
C LEU A 86 -0.72 -29.17 -4.47
N LEU A 87 -0.97 -28.13 -5.24
CA LEU A 87 -2.21 -27.97 -6.02
C LEU A 87 -1.86 -27.61 -7.48
N GLU A 88 -1.87 -28.60 -8.35
CA GLU A 88 -1.57 -28.44 -9.77
C GLU A 88 -2.49 -27.38 -10.41
N GLY A 89 -1.90 -26.49 -11.21
CA GLY A 89 -2.60 -25.39 -11.88
C GLY A 89 -3.08 -24.28 -10.95
N ARG A 90 -2.73 -24.31 -9.67
CA ARG A 90 -3.10 -23.29 -8.68
C ARG A 90 -1.90 -22.53 -8.18
N GLY A 91 -2.19 -21.35 -7.63
CA GLY A 91 -1.18 -20.49 -7.07
C GLY A 91 -1.78 -19.26 -6.42
N VAL A 92 -0.93 -18.30 -6.16
CA VAL A 92 -1.31 -17.02 -5.57
C VAL A 92 -0.53 -15.88 -6.23
N VAL A 93 -1.20 -14.78 -6.49
CA VAL A 93 -0.53 -13.53 -6.86
C VAL A 93 -0.30 -12.70 -5.59
N VAL A 94 0.90 -12.20 -5.43
CA VAL A 94 1.25 -11.29 -4.32
C VAL A 94 1.72 -9.99 -4.92
N ALA A 95 1.10 -8.90 -4.53
CA ALA A 95 1.53 -7.54 -4.84
C ALA A 95 2.01 -6.86 -3.56
N THR A 96 3.17 -6.21 -3.62
CA THR A 96 3.66 -5.41 -2.51
C THR A 96 4.08 -4.03 -2.97
N THR A 97 3.95 -3.05 -2.10
CA THR A 97 4.24 -1.65 -2.38
C THR A 97 4.72 -0.92 -1.14
N HIS A 98 5.33 0.24 -1.37
CA HIS A 98 5.54 1.29 -0.40
C HIS A 98 5.15 2.60 -1.09
N LEU A 99 3.98 3.17 -0.74
CA LEU A 99 3.40 4.32 -1.43
C LEU A 99 4.04 5.64 -0.98
N PHE A 100 3.61 6.74 -1.60
CA PHE A 100 4.11 8.07 -1.30
C PHE A 100 3.84 8.47 0.15
N TRP A 101 4.88 8.82 0.87
CA TRP A 101 4.88 8.94 2.33
C TRP A 101 4.15 10.18 2.89
N HIS A 102 4.16 11.32 2.19
CA HIS A 102 3.77 12.60 2.79
C HIS A 102 2.25 12.69 3.06
N PRO A 103 1.80 12.91 4.31
CA PRO A 103 0.40 12.79 4.74
C PRO A 103 -0.56 13.76 4.03
N LYS A 104 -0.10 14.98 3.68
CA LYS A 104 -0.93 16.02 3.06
C LYS A 104 -1.22 15.78 1.57
N TYR A 105 -0.60 14.79 0.92
CA TYR A 105 -0.74 14.58 -0.52
C TYR A 105 -1.46 13.27 -0.85
N THR A 106 -2.68 13.14 -0.34
CA THR A 106 -3.50 11.93 -0.50
C THR A 106 -3.86 11.62 -1.97
N TYR A 107 -3.92 12.64 -2.85
CA TYR A 107 -4.17 12.41 -4.28
C TYR A 107 -3.12 11.46 -4.90
N GLU A 108 -1.82 11.67 -4.64
CA GLU A 108 -0.78 10.82 -5.21
C GLU A 108 -0.85 9.39 -4.65
N ARG A 109 -1.15 9.22 -3.36
CA ARG A 109 -1.38 7.88 -2.76
C ARG A 109 -2.59 7.18 -3.37
N ALA A 110 -3.70 7.89 -3.55
CA ALA A 110 -4.88 7.36 -4.22
C ALA A 110 -4.56 6.94 -5.66
N ARG A 111 -3.85 7.79 -6.41
CA ARG A 111 -3.41 7.48 -7.78
C ARG A 111 -2.56 6.20 -7.80
N GLN A 112 -1.52 6.11 -6.97
CA GLN A 112 -0.64 4.95 -6.90
C GLN A 112 -1.40 3.68 -6.49
N SER A 113 -2.30 3.77 -5.50
CA SER A 113 -3.15 2.66 -5.06
C SER A 113 -4.04 2.13 -6.18
N GLY A 114 -4.71 3.02 -6.90
CA GLY A 114 -5.57 2.63 -8.02
C GLY A 114 -4.78 1.97 -9.16
N ILE A 115 -3.59 2.49 -9.48
CA ILE A 115 -2.67 1.87 -10.45
C ILE A 115 -2.28 0.47 -9.99
N LEU A 116 -1.89 0.29 -8.72
CA LEU A 116 -1.50 -1.01 -8.18
C LEU A 116 -2.61 -2.06 -8.36
N VAL A 117 -3.85 -1.72 -8.00
CA VAL A 117 -4.99 -2.63 -8.15
C VAL A 117 -5.26 -2.93 -9.62
N ARG A 118 -5.24 -1.90 -10.50
CA ARG A 118 -5.40 -2.08 -11.95
C ARG A 118 -4.36 -3.05 -12.51
N GLU A 119 -3.10 -2.84 -12.16
CA GLU A 119 -2.01 -3.65 -12.68
C GLU A 119 -2.00 -5.07 -12.07
N ALA A 120 -2.47 -5.25 -10.82
CA ALA A 120 -2.66 -6.58 -10.25
C ALA A 120 -3.75 -7.38 -10.99
N VAL A 121 -4.85 -6.74 -11.37
CA VAL A 121 -5.90 -7.37 -12.20
C VAL A 121 -5.35 -7.72 -13.58
N ARG A 122 -4.71 -6.76 -14.27
CA ARG A 122 -4.12 -6.97 -15.59
C ARG A 122 -3.08 -8.10 -15.59
N PHE A 123 -2.19 -8.08 -14.61
CA PHE A 123 -1.14 -9.10 -14.50
C PHE A 123 -1.71 -10.50 -14.38
N ARG A 124 -2.77 -10.71 -13.56
CA ARG A 124 -3.45 -12.02 -13.50
C ARG A 124 -3.97 -12.48 -14.86
N SER A 125 -4.61 -11.58 -15.60
CA SER A 125 -5.14 -11.91 -16.93
C SER A 125 -4.02 -12.14 -17.96
N GLU A 126 -2.96 -11.33 -17.93
CA GLU A 126 -1.80 -11.47 -18.84
C GLU A 126 -1.11 -12.84 -18.71
N ILE A 127 -1.08 -13.40 -17.49
CA ILE A 127 -0.47 -14.71 -17.22
C ILE A 127 -1.48 -15.86 -17.17
N ASN A 128 -2.75 -15.62 -17.54
CA ASN A 128 -3.85 -16.59 -17.50
C ASN A 128 -4.12 -17.19 -16.10
N CYS A 129 -3.95 -16.40 -15.06
CA CYS A 129 -4.15 -16.80 -13.65
C CYS A 129 -5.32 -16.05 -12.99
N ASP A 130 -6.38 -15.73 -13.71
CA ASP A 130 -7.56 -14.99 -13.18
C ASP A 130 -8.26 -15.73 -12.03
N SER A 131 -8.15 -17.07 -12.01
CA SER A 131 -8.65 -17.91 -10.90
C SER A 131 -7.79 -17.89 -9.65
N TRP A 132 -6.59 -17.32 -9.69
CA TRP A 132 -5.71 -17.26 -8.53
C TRP A 132 -6.10 -16.10 -7.61
N PRO A 133 -6.13 -16.30 -6.29
CA PRO A 133 -6.28 -15.19 -5.35
C PRO A 133 -5.12 -14.21 -5.47
N CYS A 134 -5.38 -12.93 -5.19
CA CYS A 134 -4.35 -11.92 -5.14
C CYS A 134 -4.32 -11.28 -3.74
N ILE A 135 -3.16 -11.32 -3.10
CA ILE A 135 -2.87 -10.66 -1.84
C ILE A 135 -2.11 -9.38 -2.16
N ILE A 136 -2.60 -8.24 -1.70
CA ILE A 136 -1.98 -6.94 -1.88
C ILE A 136 -1.59 -6.43 -0.50
N ALA A 137 -0.30 -6.45 -0.18
CA ALA A 137 0.19 -6.11 1.16
C ALA A 137 1.39 -5.17 1.10
N GLY A 138 1.49 -4.25 2.05
CA GLY A 138 2.60 -3.31 2.11
C GLY A 138 2.33 -2.13 3.02
N ASP A 139 3.23 -1.15 2.94
CA ASP A 139 3.06 0.16 3.52
C ASP A 139 2.38 1.08 2.50
N PHE A 140 1.14 1.45 2.80
CA PHE A 140 0.33 2.31 1.95
C PHE A 140 0.42 3.79 2.34
N ASN A 141 1.09 4.10 3.44
CA ASN A 141 1.29 5.47 3.91
C ASN A 141 -0.01 6.28 4.08
N PHE A 142 -1.13 5.61 4.38
CA PHE A 142 -2.40 6.26 4.70
C PHE A 142 -3.13 5.52 5.84
N ALA A 143 -3.92 6.25 6.61
CA ALA A 143 -4.77 5.70 7.65
C ALA A 143 -6.14 5.25 7.10
N PRO A 144 -6.94 4.45 7.86
CA PRO A 144 -8.27 4.00 7.44
C PRO A 144 -9.30 5.10 7.19
N ASP A 145 -9.08 6.30 7.72
CA ASP A 145 -9.91 7.50 7.48
C ASP A 145 -9.46 8.33 6.27
N ASP A 146 -8.35 7.97 5.60
CA ASP A 146 -7.89 8.62 4.36
C ASP A 146 -8.82 8.27 3.18
N ALA A 147 -8.91 9.19 2.22
CA ALA A 147 -9.67 9.01 0.98
C ALA A 147 -9.19 7.81 0.16
N ALA A 148 -7.87 7.53 0.12
CA ALA A 148 -7.32 6.41 -0.62
C ALA A 148 -7.81 5.07 -0.08
N TYR A 149 -7.91 4.91 1.26
CA TYR A 149 -8.51 3.72 1.86
C TYR A 149 -9.97 3.56 1.42
N SER A 150 -10.77 4.63 1.56
CA SER A 150 -12.19 4.61 1.20
C SER A 150 -12.40 4.20 -0.26
N LEU A 151 -11.62 4.75 -1.18
CA LEU A 151 -11.67 4.41 -2.60
C LEU A 151 -11.35 2.93 -2.85
N LEU A 152 -10.32 2.38 -2.19
CA LEU A 152 -9.93 0.98 -2.35
C LEU A 152 -10.99 -0.01 -1.87
N VAL A 153 -11.61 0.28 -0.73
CA VAL A 153 -12.62 -0.62 -0.15
C VAL A 153 -14.03 -0.34 -0.67
N GLY A 154 -14.20 0.75 -1.44
CA GLY A 154 -15.46 1.14 -2.07
C GLY A 154 -16.45 1.80 -1.12
N ASP A 155 -15.97 2.49 -0.09
CA ASP A 155 -16.77 3.36 0.75
C ASP A 155 -16.97 4.73 0.06
N PRO A 156 -18.12 5.39 0.24
CA PRO A 156 -18.32 6.76 -0.24
C PRO A 156 -17.31 7.71 0.38
N LEU A 157 -16.82 8.67 -0.38
CA LEU A 157 -15.98 9.73 0.17
C LEU A 157 -16.78 10.63 1.13
N LEU A 158 -16.12 11.09 2.18
CA LEU A 158 -16.63 12.09 3.10
C LEU A 158 -16.19 13.48 2.64
N PRO A 159 -16.90 14.57 3.02
CA PRO A 159 -16.52 15.93 2.62
C PRO A 159 -15.06 16.29 2.93
N ASP A 160 -14.55 15.93 4.11
CA ASP A 160 -13.15 16.18 4.49
C ASP A 160 -12.16 15.37 3.62
N GLN A 161 -12.54 14.18 3.20
CA GLN A 161 -11.73 13.36 2.27
C GLN A 161 -11.72 13.94 0.86
N GLU A 162 -12.85 14.46 0.39
CA GLU A 162 -12.96 15.16 -0.89
C GLU A 162 -12.12 16.45 -0.88
N GLU A 163 -12.17 17.23 0.19
CA GLU A 163 -11.35 18.42 0.37
C GLU A 163 -9.85 18.08 0.40
N SER A 164 -9.46 17.03 1.11
CA SER A 164 -8.07 16.55 1.15
C SER A 164 -7.57 16.13 -0.23
N LEU A 165 -8.39 15.43 -1.01
CA LEU A 165 -8.07 15.09 -2.40
C LEU A 165 -7.94 16.34 -3.28
N LEU A 166 -8.84 17.30 -3.17
CA LEU A 166 -8.82 18.54 -3.95
C LEU A 166 -7.58 19.38 -3.65
N THR A 167 -7.26 19.59 -2.38
CA THR A 167 -6.13 20.41 -1.93
C THR A 167 -4.77 19.77 -2.23
N SER A 168 -4.72 18.45 -2.32
CA SER A 168 -3.51 17.68 -2.66
C SER A 168 -3.29 17.48 -4.17
N ARG A 169 -4.19 17.99 -5.03
CA ARG A 169 -3.98 18.00 -6.49
C ARG A 169 -3.01 19.10 -6.88
N VAL A 170 -1.74 18.81 -6.71
CA VAL A 170 -0.63 19.73 -7.01
C VAL A 170 0.33 19.11 -8.01
N VAL A 171 1.12 19.95 -8.67
CA VAL A 171 2.25 19.52 -9.51
C VAL A 171 3.53 20.05 -8.88
N HIS A 172 4.42 19.14 -8.56
CA HIS A 172 5.71 19.43 -7.94
C HIS A 172 6.79 19.69 -8.99
N THR A 173 7.84 20.43 -8.61
CA THR A 173 8.99 20.74 -9.47
C THR A 173 9.69 19.50 -10.05
N SER A 174 9.56 18.33 -9.43
CA SER A 174 10.04 17.07 -9.98
C SER A 174 9.30 16.60 -11.23
N VAL A 175 8.09 17.11 -11.47
CA VAL A 175 7.26 16.83 -12.65
C VAL A 175 7.34 17.99 -13.64
N ASP A 176 7.25 19.23 -13.13
CA ASP A 176 7.32 20.47 -13.91
C ASP A 176 8.55 21.30 -13.45
N PRO A 177 9.69 21.18 -14.16
CA PRO A 177 10.91 21.89 -13.79
C PRO A 177 10.84 23.41 -13.87
N THR A 178 9.76 23.97 -14.45
CA THR A 178 9.56 25.43 -14.53
C THR A 178 9.10 26.03 -13.19
N ILE A 179 8.64 25.19 -12.25
CA ILE A 179 8.26 25.61 -10.90
C ILE A 179 9.52 25.99 -10.12
N PRO A 180 9.59 27.21 -9.56
CA PRO A 180 10.75 27.65 -8.80
C PRO A 180 11.05 26.69 -7.63
N ARG A 181 12.29 26.30 -7.48
CA ARG A 181 12.74 25.57 -6.28
C ARG A 181 12.84 26.60 -5.15
N SER A 182 12.23 26.28 -4.00
CA SER A 182 12.41 27.08 -2.80
C SER A 182 13.90 27.09 -2.42
N ALA A 183 14.40 28.27 -1.99
CA ALA A 183 15.79 28.43 -1.54
C ALA A 183 16.13 27.65 -0.23
N ALA A 184 15.16 27.02 0.40
CA ALA A 184 15.34 26.10 1.50
C ALA A 184 15.79 24.73 0.95
N GLY A 185 17.11 24.57 0.80
CA GLY A 185 17.90 23.36 0.57
C GLY A 185 17.36 22.27 -0.37
N PRO A 186 18.18 21.33 -0.80
CA PRO A 186 17.68 20.16 -1.54
C PRO A 186 16.69 19.45 -0.62
N VAL A 187 15.40 19.51 -0.92
CA VAL A 187 14.42 18.68 -0.29
C VAL A 187 14.70 17.29 -0.85
N GLU A 188 15.50 16.59 -0.24
CA GLU A 188 15.34 15.33 0.44
C GLU A 188 14.42 14.33 -0.26
N GLU A 189 14.45 14.30 -1.61
CA GLU A 189 13.96 13.17 -2.41
C GLU A 189 14.72 11.87 -2.09
N GLN A 190 15.71 11.93 -1.17
CA GLN A 190 16.60 10.83 -0.78
C GLN A 190 16.80 10.70 0.74
N ALA A 191 16.16 11.54 1.56
CA ALA A 191 16.20 11.35 3.00
C ALA A 191 15.41 10.09 3.38
N ASP A 192 15.92 9.36 4.35
CA ASP A 192 15.16 8.30 5.01
C ASP A 192 13.85 8.91 5.50
N GLU A 193 12.71 8.35 5.05
CA GLU A 193 11.37 8.87 5.35
C GLU A 193 11.14 9.05 6.85
N ALA A 194 11.79 8.23 7.67
CA ALA A 194 11.78 8.31 9.14
C ALA A 194 12.43 9.59 9.72
N ALA A 195 13.24 10.31 8.96
CA ALA A 195 13.97 11.50 9.42
C ALA A 195 13.31 12.83 8.98
N VAL A 196 12.26 12.77 8.17
CA VAL A 196 11.60 13.96 7.62
C VAL A 196 10.43 14.37 8.48
N ASP A 197 10.39 15.63 8.90
CA ASP A 197 9.26 16.21 9.63
C ASP A 197 7.98 16.17 8.76
N PRO A 198 6.95 15.40 9.16
CA PRO A 198 5.72 15.24 8.39
C PRO A 198 4.90 16.53 8.28
N ASP A 199 5.15 17.51 9.15
CA ASP A 199 4.50 18.81 9.11
C ASP A 199 5.14 19.77 8.10
N LYS A 200 6.31 19.41 7.57
CA LYS A 200 7.00 20.22 6.56
C LYS A 200 6.18 20.28 5.27
N VAL A 201 5.69 21.44 4.95
CA VAL A 201 4.96 21.67 3.69
C VAL A 201 5.94 21.65 2.52
N ILE A 202 5.63 20.89 1.49
CA ILE A 202 6.36 20.94 0.23
C ILE A 202 6.07 22.28 -0.45
N THR A 203 7.06 23.14 -0.57
CA THR A 203 6.91 24.51 -1.08
C THR A 203 7.14 24.64 -2.58
N SER A 204 7.77 23.64 -3.21
CA SER A 204 8.09 23.62 -4.64
C SER A 204 7.00 22.91 -5.46
N ALA A 205 5.74 23.26 -5.20
CA ALA A 205 4.58 22.74 -5.90
C ALA A 205 3.55 23.85 -6.16
N ARG A 206 2.80 23.71 -7.25
CA ARG A 206 1.67 24.57 -7.60
C ARG A 206 0.37 23.77 -7.70
N PRO A 207 -0.81 24.41 -7.57
CA PRO A 207 -2.07 23.76 -7.90
C PRO A 207 -2.05 23.19 -9.33
N ALA A 208 -2.65 22.01 -9.50
CA ALA A 208 -2.77 21.41 -10.82
C ALA A 208 -3.79 22.18 -11.69
N THR A 209 -3.47 22.30 -12.96
CA THR A 209 -4.34 22.82 -14.02
C THR A 209 -4.95 21.70 -14.84
N SER A 210 -5.87 22.00 -15.74
CA SER A 210 -6.46 20.99 -16.63
C SER A 210 -5.44 20.33 -17.57
N THR A 211 -4.37 21.04 -17.92
CA THR A 211 -3.32 20.54 -18.81
C THR A 211 -2.36 19.55 -18.14
N ASP A 212 -2.32 19.52 -16.82
CA ASP A 212 -1.45 18.59 -16.08
C ASP A 212 -1.99 17.16 -16.06
N GLY A 213 -3.26 16.96 -16.42
CA GLY A 213 -3.88 15.65 -16.55
C GLY A 213 -4.20 14.91 -15.25
N LEU A 214 -4.03 15.55 -14.09
CA LEU A 214 -4.44 14.96 -12.82
C LEU A 214 -5.96 14.74 -12.85
N LEU A 215 -6.38 13.53 -12.46
CA LEU A 215 -7.81 13.18 -12.43
C LEU A 215 -8.58 14.16 -11.55
N THR A 216 -9.68 14.69 -12.08
CA THR A 216 -10.67 15.39 -11.27
C THR A 216 -11.34 14.44 -10.30
N MET A 217 -12.07 14.96 -9.31
CA MET A 217 -12.78 14.11 -8.35
C MET A 217 -13.74 13.11 -9.04
N PRO A 218 -14.61 13.52 -9.98
CA PRO A 218 -15.46 12.56 -10.69
C PRO A 218 -14.67 11.52 -11.49
N GLU A 219 -13.56 11.92 -12.13
CA GLU A 219 -12.69 11.00 -12.88
C GLU A 219 -11.98 10.01 -11.96
N LEU A 220 -11.51 10.45 -10.80
CA LEU A 220 -10.87 9.58 -9.81
C LEU A 220 -11.87 8.55 -9.26
N ILE A 221 -13.08 8.97 -8.90
CA ILE A 221 -14.17 8.07 -8.49
C ILE A 221 -14.51 7.10 -9.62
N ALA A 222 -14.62 7.57 -10.87
CA ALA A 222 -14.87 6.72 -12.03
C ALA A 222 -13.73 5.75 -12.30
N PHE A 223 -12.47 6.13 -12.04
CA PHE A 223 -11.34 5.25 -12.16
C PHE A 223 -11.44 4.09 -11.17
N PHE A 224 -11.70 4.38 -9.87
CA PHE A 224 -11.85 3.35 -8.85
C PHE A 224 -13.12 2.51 -9.01
N SER A 225 -14.21 3.06 -9.53
CA SER A 225 -15.46 2.31 -9.76
C SER A 225 -15.32 1.18 -10.80
N ARG A 226 -14.30 1.25 -11.65
CA ARG A 226 -13.96 0.20 -12.64
C ARG A 226 -13.02 -0.86 -12.06
N LEU A 227 -12.50 -0.64 -10.86
CA LEU A 227 -11.62 -1.58 -10.18
C LEU A 227 -12.43 -2.44 -9.21
N PRO A 228 -12.00 -3.68 -8.97
CA PRO A 228 -12.60 -4.49 -7.91
C PRO A 228 -12.30 -3.85 -6.54
N ARG A 229 -13.28 -3.91 -5.65
CA ARG A 229 -13.13 -3.46 -4.27
C ARG A 229 -12.24 -4.43 -3.50
N LEU A 230 -11.31 -3.89 -2.74
CA LEU A 230 -10.47 -4.68 -1.87
C LEU A 230 -11.15 -4.96 -0.53
N ARG A 231 -10.77 -6.08 0.08
CA ARG A 231 -11.19 -6.47 1.43
C ARG A 231 -9.95 -6.43 2.32
N SER A 232 -10.00 -5.70 3.43
CA SER A 232 -8.92 -5.75 4.42
C SER A 232 -9.08 -6.96 5.32
N VAL A 233 -8.02 -7.73 5.43
CA VAL A 233 -7.98 -8.96 6.23
C VAL A 233 -8.11 -8.64 7.72
N TYR A 234 -7.47 -7.57 8.18
CA TYR A 234 -7.53 -7.19 9.59
C TYR A 234 -8.86 -6.53 9.95
N ASP A 235 -9.39 -5.61 9.14
CA ASP A 235 -10.69 -5.00 9.40
C ASP A 235 -11.82 -6.04 9.49
N GLU A 236 -11.83 -7.02 8.57
CA GLU A 236 -12.82 -8.09 8.61
C GLU A 236 -12.56 -9.07 9.76
N GLY A 237 -11.31 -9.52 9.93
CA GLY A 237 -10.98 -10.54 10.90
C GLY A 237 -11.15 -10.08 12.35
N LEU A 238 -10.69 -8.87 12.69
CA LEU A 238 -10.90 -8.30 14.02
C LEU A 238 -12.38 -7.95 14.27
N GLY A 239 -13.11 -7.58 13.20
CA GLY A 239 -14.56 -7.38 13.30
C GLY A 239 -15.37 -8.64 13.60
N MET A 240 -14.81 -9.84 13.36
CA MET A 240 -15.44 -11.12 13.70
C MET A 240 -15.16 -11.59 15.14
N VAL A 241 -14.15 -10.97 15.78
CA VAL A 241 -13.73 -11.37 17.14
C VAL A 241 -14.40 -10.43 18.13
N SER A 242 -15.30 -10.96 18.96
CA SER A 242 -15.88 -10.22 20.08
C SER A 242 -14.98 -10.39 21.32
N ASP A 243 -14.73 -9.26 22.01
CA ASP A 243 -14.19 -9.22 23.37
C ASP A 243 -12.84 -9.90 23.62
N VAL A 244 -11.83 -9.58 22.81
CA VAL A 244 -10.42 -9.85 23.19
C VAL A 244 -9.99 -8.77 24.18
N GLU A 245 -9.73 -9.18 25.42
CA GLU A 245 -9.30 -8.29 26.50
C GLU A 245 -8.06 -7.48 26.09
N GLY A 246 -8.16 -6.17 26.20
CA GLY A 246 -7.07 -5.24 25.87
C GLY A 246 -6.85 -4.98 24.39
N LEU A 247 -7.61 -5.60 23.50
CA LEU A 247 -7.51 -5.32 22.06
C LEU A 247 -8.21 -3.98 21.75
N THR A 248 -7.43 -3.06 21.20
CA THR A 248 -7.91 -1.79 20.68
C THR A 248 -7.76 -1.77 19.16
N THR A 249 -8.70 -1.12 18.48
CA THR A 249 -8.72 -0.97 17.03
C THR A 249 -8.64 0.49 16.63
N PHE A 250 -8.42 0.76 15.35
CA PHE A 250 -8.41 2.13 14.83
C PHE A 250 -9.68 2.89 15.21
N GLY A 251 -10.86 2.26 15.08
CA GLY A 251 -12.15 2.85 15.44
C GLY A 251 -12.36 3.09 16.92
N SER A 252 -11.51 2.52 17.81
CA SER A 252 -11.52 2.84 19.24
C SER A 252 -10.90 4.21 19.51
N ARG A 253 -9.96 4.63 18.66
CA ARG A 253 -9.20 5.89 18.75
C ARG A 253 -9.77 6.98 17.86
N VAL A 254 -10.13 6.64 16.63
CA VAL A 254 -10.66 7.58 15.62
C VAL A 254 -12.13 7.28 15.40
N LYS A 255 -12.98 8.30 15.58
CA LYS A 255 -14.43 8.14 15.43
C LYS A 255 -14.79 8.01 13.95
N LEU A 256 -15.05 6.79 13.51
CA LEU A 256 -15.62 6.49 12.20
C LEU A 256 -17.13 6.21 12.30
N LEU A 257 -17.87 6.54 11.24
CA LEU A 257 -19.28 6.15 11.14
C LEU A 257 -19.43 4.63 11.19
N ALA A 258 -20.49 4.13 11.80
CA ALA A 258 -20.68 2.69 12.07
C ALA A 258 -20.65 1.80 10.81
N ALA A 259 -21.08 2.32 9.67
CA ALA A 259 -21.13 1.60 8.40
C ALA A 259 -19.81 1.62 7.61
N ARG A 260 -18.79 2.38 8.07
CA ARG A 260 -17.53 2.48 7.34
C ARG A 260 -16.60 1.32 7.66
N LYS A 261 -15.88 0.90 6.64
CA LYS A 261 -14.78 -0.06 6.75
C LYS A 261 -13.55 0.59 7.39
N GLY A 262 -12.61 -0.24 7.85
CA GLY A 262 -11.39 0.21 8.50
C GLY A 262 -11.53 0.50 9.99
N ARG A 263 -12.71 0.37 10.59
CA ARG A 263 -12.91 0.56 12.03
C ARG A 263 -12.18 -0.46 12.87
N ASN A 264 -12.11 -1.68 12.36
CA ASN A 264 -11.49 -2.80 13.08
C ASN A 264 -10.04 -3.05 12.63
N GLU A 265 -9.45 -2.16 11.81
CA GLU A 265 -8.00 -2.21 11.59
C GLU A 265 -7.26 -2.13 12.92
N PRO A 266 -6.03 -2.65 13.04
CA PRO A 266 -5.23 -2.49 14.25
C PRO A 266 -5.19 -1.03 14.71
N GLU A 267 -5.05 -0.78 16.00
CA GLU A 267 -4.96 0.60 16.48
C GLU A 267 -3.76 1.32 15.89
N TYR A 268 -2.65 0.59 15.75
CA TYR A 268 -1.41 1.08 15.14
C TYR A 268 -0.69 -0.04 14.38
N THR A 269 -0.05 0.32 13.25
CA THR A 269 0.98 -0.48 12.61
C THR A 269 2.33 0.23 12.57
N SER A 270 2.34 1.57 12.67
CA SER A 270 3.53 2.39 12.91
C SER A 270 3.34 3.19 14.21
N TYR A 271 4.37 3.20 15.07
CA TYR A 271 4.31 3.88 16.36
C TYR A 271 5.66 4.53 16.70
N THR A 272 5.95 5.62 16.02
CA THR A 272 7.17 6.39 16.19
C THR A 272 6.92 7.66 17.02
N HIS A 273 7.93 8.51 17.13
CA HIS A 273 7.75 9.85 17.69
C HIS A 273 6.81 10.70 16.84
N TYR A 274 6.87 10.58 15.50
CA TYR A 274 6.08 11.36 14.53
C TYR A 274 4.80 10.65 14.10
N TRP A 275 4.88 9.33 13.89
CA TRP A 275 3.80 8.54 13.33
C TRP A 275 3.21 7.61 14.38
N LYS A 276 1.91 7.72 14.61
CA LYS A 276 1.14 6.83 15.50
C LYS A 276 -0.18 6.52 14.81
N THR A 277 -0.12 5.63 13.83
CA THR A 277 -1.29 5.30 13.02
C THR A 277 -1.15 3.95 12.34
N VAL A 278 -2.16 3.59 11.55
CA VAL A 278 -2.15 2.44 10.67
C VAL A 278 -1.67 2.88 9.30
N LEU A 279 -0.64 2.23 8.78
CA LEU A 279 -0.08 2.49 7.46
C LEU A 279 0.02 1.21 6.63
N ASP A 280 0.07 0.05 7.31
CA ASP A 280 0.29 -1.25 6.72
C ASP A 280 -1.01 -2.04 6.64
N TYR A 281 -1.22 -2.71 5.52
CA TYR A 281 -2.43 -3.50 5.29
C TYR A 281 -2.12 -4.83 4.61
N ILE A 282 -3.00 -5.79 4.83
CA ILE A 282 -3.14 -7.01 4.02
C ILE A 282 -4.52 -6.95 3.38
N PHE A 283 -4.56 -6.56 2.12
CA PHE A 283 -5.77 -6.59 1.31
C PHE A 283 -5.85 -7.87 0.48
N VAL A 284 -7.09 -8.28 0.18
CA VAL A 284 -7.37 -9.42 -0.68
C VAL A 284 -8.25 -9.01 -1.83
N LEU A 285 -7.87 -9.48 -3.00
CA LEU A 285 -8.67 -9.49 -4.21
C LEU A 285 -8.98 -10.95 -4.56
N ASN A 286 -10.19 -11.39 -4.23
CA ASN A 286 -10.63 -12.73 -4.52
C ASN A 286 -10.82 -12.96 -6.03
N PRO A 287 -10.62 -14.19 -6.50
CA PRO A 287 -11.14 -14.61 -7.79
C PRO A 287 -12.67 -14.58 -7.80
N PHE A 288 -13.25 -14.51 -9.00
CA PHE A 288 -14.67 -14.66 -9.16
C PHE A 288 -15.10 -16.06 -8.67
N ASN A 289 -16.14 -16.16 -7.84
CA ASN A 289 -16.66 -17.38 -7.24
C ASN A 289 -15.74 -18.15 -6.26
N SER A 290 -14.64 -17.57 -5.82
CA SER A 290 -13.76 -18.22 -4.83
C SER A 290 -13.48 -17.28 -3.64
N PRO A 291 -14.43 -17.12 -2.72
CA PRO A 291 -14.27 -16.24 -1.57
C PRO A 291 -13.20 -16.78 -0.60
N SER A 292 -12.42 -15.86 -0.06
CA SER A 292 -11.47 -16.19 1.01
C SER A 292 -12.16 -16.28 2.37
N LYS A 293 -11.58 -17.09 3.26
CA LYS A 293 -11.91 -17.13 4.69
C LYS A 293 -10.67 -16.81 5.50
N ILE A 294 -10.79 -15.91 6.45
CA ILE A 294 -9.76 -15.64 7.46
C ILE A 294 -9.84 -16.75 8.50
N LYS A 295 -8.74 -17.42 8.75
CA LYS A 295 -8.63 -18.51 9.74
C LYS A 295 -8.10 -18.01 11.08
N SER A 296 -7.04 -17.22 11.00
CA SER A 296 -6.40 -16.62 12.17
C SER A 296 -5.66 -15.34 11.79
N LEU A 297 -5.44 -14.49 12.77
CA LEU A 297 -4.63 -13.28 12.68
C LEU A 297 -3.57 -13.29 13.77
N LEU A 298 -2.41 -12.76 13.47
CA LEU A 298 -1.49 -12.32 14.52
C LEU A 298 -2.17 -11.20 15.30
N ALA A 299 -2.33 -11.37 16.62
CA ALA A 299 -2.91 -10.35 17.47
C ALA A 299 -2.10 -9.05 17.35
N PRO A 300 -2.74 -7.88 17.14
CA PRO A 300 -2.06 -6.60 17.18
C PRO A 300 -1.34 -6.39 18.51
N HIS A 301 -0.22 -5.68 18.45
CA HIS A 301 0.48 -5.29 19.69
C HIS A 301 -0.41 -4.41 20.55
N LEU A 302 -0.42 -4.66 21.85
CA LEU A 302 -1.08 -3.76 22.80
C LEU A 302 -0.34 -2.42 22.80
N THR A 303 -1.09 -1.34 22.77
CA THR A 303 -0.54 0.03 22.77
C THR A 303 0.39 0.28 23.95
N THR A 304 0.10 -0.34 25.12
CA THR A 304 0.98 -0.27 26.31
C THR A 304 2.39 -0.78 26.04
N ASN A 305 2.59 -1.69 25.12
CA ASN A 305 3.90 -2.21 24.75
C ASN A 305 4.66 -1.27 23.79
N LEU A 306 3.96 -0.32 23.18
CA LEU A 306 4.49 0.60 22.16
C LEU A 306 4.74 2.02 22.72
N ILE A 307 4.36 2.32 23.97
CA ILE A 307 4.34 3.68 24.53
C ILE A 307 5.68 4.42 24.38
N ASN A 308 6.82 3.71 24.47
CA ASN A 308 8.14 4.30 24.33
C ASN A 308 8.55 4.57 22.87
N GLY A 309 7.66 4.26 21.91
CA GLY A 309 7.94 4.30 20.48
C GLY A 309 8.74 3.09 19.99
N ILE A 310 8.69 2.85 18.71
CA ILE A 310 9.53 1.86 18.00
C ILE A 310 10.34 2.59 16.92
N PRO A 311 11.56 2.09 16.55
CA PRO A 311 12.17 0.83 16.97
C PRO A 311 12.58 0.82 18.45
N GLN A 312 12.38 -0.31 19.11
CA GLN A 312 12.68 -0.47 20.53
C GLN A 312 13.33 -1.84 20.79
N LYS A 313 14.45 -1.86 21.50
CA LYS A 313 15.16 -3.10 21.84
C LYS A 313 14.25 -4.08 22.60
N GLY A 314 14.15 -5.30 22.08
CA GLY A 314 13.31 -6.36 22.66
C GLY A 314 11.83 -6.32 22.27
N VAL A 315 11.39 -5.32 21.49
CA VAL A 315 10.02 -5.21 20.96
C VAL A 315 10.04 -5.30 19.43
N SER A 316 10.59 -4.31 18.75
CA SER A 316 10.71 -4.29 17.29
C SER A 316 11.99 -3.60 16.86
N SER A 317 12.64 -4.11 15.82
CA SER A 317 13.78 -3.46 15.16
C SER A 317 13.33 -2.49 14.05
N SER A 318 12.05 -2.47 13.72
CA SER A 318 11.41 -1.58 12.77
C SER A 318 10.54 -0.57 13.51
N ASP A 319 10.31 0.57 12.93
CA ASP A 319 9.31 1.56 13.33
C ASP A 319 7.87 1.14 12.97
N HIS A 320 7.74 0.00 12.32
CA HIS A 320 6.47 -0.69 12.07
C HIS A 320 6.38 -2.03 12.81
N VAL A 321 5.15 -2.48 13.06
CA VAL A 321 4.86 -3.82 13.59
C VAL A 321 4.43 -4.75 12.48
N SER A 322 4.72 -6.04 12.65
CA SER A 322 4.35 -7.04 11.65
C SER A 322 2.86 -7.36 11.70
N LEU A 323 2.25 -7.49 10.54
CA LEU A 323 0.92 -8.07 10.34
C LEU A 323 1.08 -9.50 9.79
N ALA A 324 0.25 -10.43 10.25
CA ALA A 324 0.20 -11.78 9.70
C ALA A 324 -1.20 -12.38 9.78
N ALA A 325 -1.57 -13.16 8.78
CA ALA A 325 -2.87 -13.81 8.69
C ALA A 325 -2.74 -15.20 8.08
N GLU A 326 -3.56 -16.13 8.57
CA GLU A 326 -3.83 -17.40 7.92
C GLU A 326 -5.14 -17.30 7.16
N MET A 327 -5.11 -17.65 5.88
CA MET A 327 -6.25 -17.57 5.00
C MET A 327 -6.46 -18.87 4.24
N SER A 328 -7.70 -19.16 3.89
CA SER A 328 -8.05 -20.23 2.96
C SER A 328 -9.05 -19.72 1.92
N TRP A 329 -9.01 -20.31 0.74
CA TRP A 329 -9.99 -20.05 -0.31
C TRP A 329 -10.87 -21.28 -0.45
N VAL A 330 -12.19 -21.05 -0.57
CA VAL A 330 -13.15 -22.14 -0.82
C VAL A 330 -12.83 -22.68 -2.20
N GLN A 331 -12.57 -23.96 -2.27
CA GLN A 331 -12.43 -24.65 -3.54
C GLN A 331 -13.82 -25.01 -4.03
N ASP A 332 -14.22 -24.60 -5.23
CA ASP A 332 -15.30 -25.29 -5.93
C ASP A 332 -14.77 -26.69 -6.26
N LEU A 333 -15.37 -27.68 -5.63
CA LEU A 333 -15.13 -29.11 -5.89
C LEU A 333 -15.70 -29.50 -7.26
#